data_7a2f76973fe2bba6e6647b42f3c0b705
#
_entry.id   7a2f76973fe2bba6e6647b42f3c0b705
#
_cell.length_a   1.000
_cell.length_b   1.000
_cell.length_c   1.000
_cell.angle_alpha   90.00
_cell.angle_beta   90.00
_cell.angle_gamma   90.00
#
_symmetry.space_group_name_H-M   'P 1'
#
loop_
_entity.id
_entity.type
_entity.pdbx_description
1 polymer ?
#
loop_
_entity_poly.entity_id
_entity_poly.type
_entity_poly.pdbx_seq_one_letter_code
_entity_poly.pdbx_strand_id
1 'polypeptide(L)'
;MTLINQAQDFVFNLFKDKLSKVYTYHNLNHTIGVVKAVNILCEKENVSPADTEILSLAAWFHDTGYINGCTNHEEYSSDIAADFLRKNEKSEEYIAKVAGLIKVTVKENVPQTLYEKIKLGVILRTLTFQ
;
A
#
# COMPACT_ATOMS: atom_id res chain seq x y z
N MET A 1 14.43 -4.81 -13.29
CA MET A 1 13.83 -4.06 -12.16
C MET A 1 12.65 -4.84 -11.63
N THR A 2 12.62 -5.06 -10.32
CA THR A 2 11.52 -5.80 -9.69
C THR A 2 10.24 -4.96 -9.67
N LEU A 3 9.10 -5.62 -9.49
CA LEU A 3 7.82 -4.94 -9.37
C LEU A 3 7.83 -3.96 -8.18
N ILE A 4 8.45 -4.34 -7.07
CA ILE A 4 8.57 -3.46 -5.90
C ILE A 4 9.40 -2.21 -6.22
N ASN A 5 10.51 -2.36 -6.93
CA ASN A 5 11.32 -1.20 -7.34
C ASN A 5 10.56 -0.29 -8.28
N GLN A 6 9.80 -0.86 -9.20
CA GLN A 6 8.94 -0.08 -10.10
C GLN A 6 7.85 0.67 -9.34
N ALA A 7 7.24 0.03 -8.34
CA ALA A 7 6.23 0.66 -7.50
C ALA A 7 6.83 1.81 -6.69
N GLN A 8 8.00 1.60 -6.11
CA GLN A 8 8.72 2.64 -5.37
C GLN A 8 8.95 3.87 -6.24
N ASP A 9 9.50 3.66 -7.43
CA ASP A 9 9.78 4.77 -8.35
C ASP A 9 8.50 5.48 -8.78
N PHE A 10 7.45 4.72 -9.04
CA PHE A 10 6.15 5.28 -9.41
C PHE A 10 5.60 6.17 -8.30
N VAL A 11 5.61 5.70 -7.06
CA VAL A 11 5.09 6.46 -5.92
C VAL A 11 5.92 7.71 -5.65
N PHE A 12 7.24 7.60 -5.71
CA PHE A 12 8.12 8.76 -5.58
C PHE A 12 7.79 9.85 -6.61
N ASN A 13 7.69 9.45 -7.88
CA ASN A 13 7.42 10.39 -8.95
C ASN A 13 6.01 10.98 -8.84
N LEU A 14 5.04 10.17 -8.45
CA LEU A 14 3.67 10.64 -8.28
C LEU A 14 3.58 11.75 -7.23
N PHE A 15 4.16 11.54 -6.06
CA PHE A 15 4.15 12.55 -5.01
C PHE A 15 4.94 13.79 -5.40
N LYS A 16 6.11 13.60 -6.02
CA LYS A 16 6.95 14.70 -6.46
C LYS A 16 6.23 15.59 -7.48
N ASP A 17 5.49 14.99 -8.42
CA ASP A 17 4.84 15.71 -9.49
C ASP A 17 3.50 16.35 -9.07
N LYS A 18 2.81 15.76 -8.09
CA LYS A 18 1.45 16.15 -7.75
C LYS A 18 1.29 16.85 -6.41
N LEU A 19 2.29 16.81 -5.54
CA LEU A 19 2.21 17.44 -4.23
C LEU A 19 3.23 18.57 -4.14
N SER A 20 2.96 19.55 -3.26
CA SER A 20 3.96 20.57 -2.95
C SER A 20 5.16 19.91 -2.28
N LYS A 21 6.30 20.59 -2.30
CA LYS A 21 7.56 20.06 -1.80
C LYS A 21 7.47 19.60 -0.34
N VAL A 22 6.79 20.37 0.49
CA VAL A 22 6.62 20.05 1.91
C VAL A 22 5.81 18.76 2.08
N TYR A 23 4.69 18.66 1.39
CA TYR A 23 3.82 17.48 1.47
C TYR A 23 4.46 16.24 0.83
N THR A 24 5.28 16.44 -0.20
CA THR A 24 6.02 15.35 -0.83
C THR A 24 6.93 14.66 0.19
N TYR A 25 7.77 15.42 0.88
CA TYR A 25 8.67 14.85 1.88
C TYR A 25 7.94 14.18 3.02
N HIS A 26 6.89 14.80 3.52
CA HIS A 26 6.09 14.24 4.61
C HIS A 26 5.50 12.89 4.23
N ASN A 27 4.87 12.82 3.08
CA ASN A 27 4.21 11.58 2.63
C ASN A 27 5.21 10.48 2.27
N LEU A 28 6.32 10.84 1.63
CA LEU A 28 7.36 9.87 1.30
C LEU A 28 8.00 9.28 2.54
N ASN A 29 8.35 10.11 3.52
CA ASN A 29 8.95 9.61 4.76
C ASN A 29 8.00 8.69 5.51
N HIS A 30 6.73 9.05 5.59
CA HIS A 30 5.72 8.22 6.20
C HIS A 30 5.58 6.88 5.47
N THR A 31 5.44 6.92 4.15
CA THR A 31 5.29 5.73 3.33
C THR A 31 6.50 4.80 3.44
N ILE A 32 7.71 5.34 3.37
CA ILE A 32 8.93 4.56 3.52
C ILE A 32 8.95 3.87 4.90
N GLY A 33 8.57 4.60 5.94
CA GLY A 33 8.50 4.04 7.29
C GLY A 33 7.51 2.89 7.39
N VAL A 34 6.34 3.04 6.80
CA VAL A 34 5.31 1.98 6.77
C VAL A 34 5.82 0.76 6.00
N VAL A 35 6.42 0.95 4.84
CA VAL A 35 6.97 -0.14 4.03
C VAL A 35 8.03 -0.92 4.81
N LYS A 36 8.97 -0.22 5.44
CA LYS A 36 10.02 -0.87 6.25
C LYS A 36 9.42 -1.69 7.38
N ALA A 37 8.46 -1.13 8.09
CA ALA A 37 7.83 -1.81 9.21
C ALA A 37 7.03 -3.03 8.75
N VAL A 38 6.33 -2.95 7.62
CA VAL A 38 5.64 -4.09 7.03
C VAL A 38 6.62 -5.22 6.71
N ASN A 39 7.76 -4.89 6.10
CA ASN A 39 8.75 -5.91 5.76
C ASN A 39 9.36 -6.57 7.01
N ILE A 40 9.63 -5.79 8.05
CA ILE A 40 10.13 -6.32 9.32
C ILE A 40 9.12 -7.28 9.95
N LEU A 41 7.85 -6.88 9.99
CA LEU A 41 6.79 -7.71 10.56
C LEU A 41 6.55 -8.98 9.74
N CYS A 42 6.59 -8.88 8.43
CA CYS A 42 6.47 -10.05 7.56
C CYS A 42 7.57 -11.06 7.83
N GLU A 43 8.80 -10.59 8.03
CA GLU A 43 9.92 -11.46 8.38
C GLU A 43 9.70 -12.14 9.73
N LYS A 44 9.31 -11.37 10.74
CA LYS A 44 9.05 -11.91 12.08
C LYS A 44 7.92 -12.94 12.11
N GLU A 45 6.90 -12.71 11.31
CA GLU A 45 5.71 -13.57 11.27
C GLU A 45 5.83 -14.69 10.24
N ASN A 46 6.97 -14.83 9.60
CA ASN A 46 7.21 -15.85 8.57
C ASN A 46 6.20 -15.81 7.43
N VAL A 47 5.83 -14.61 7.00
CA VAL A 47 4.92 -14.42 5.87
C VAL A 47 5.64 -14.86 4.60
N SER A 48 4.93 -15.54 3.70
CA SER A 48 5.51 -16.01 2.45
C SER A 48 6.04 -14.84 1.61
N PRO A 49 7.06 -15.07 0.75
CA PRO A 49 7.53 -14.02 -0.16
C PRO A 49 6.42 -13.45 -1.05
N ALA A 50 5.50 -14.29 -1.51
CA ALA A 50 4.39 -13.85 -2.35
C ALA A 50 3.45 -12.90 -1.59
N ASP A 51 3.10 -13.23 -0.35
CA ASP A 51 2.24 -12.38 0.46
C ASP A 51 2.97 -11.13 0.94
N THR A 52 4.27 -11.22 1.20
CA THR A 52 5.10 -10.06 1.54
C THR A 52 5.12 -9.05 0.41
N GLU A 53 5.21 -9.51 -0.85
CA GLU A 53 5.14 -8.61 -2.00
C GLU A 53 3.81 -7.86 -2.04
N ILE A 54 2.70 -8.58 -1.86
CA ILE A 54 1.36 -7.98 -1.86
C ILE A 54 1.23 -6.94 -0.76
N LEU A 55 1.70 -7.26 0.44
CA LEU A 55 1.68 -6.35 1.57
C LEU A 55 2.54 -5.11 1.35
N SER A 56 3.74 -5.31 0.79
CA SER A 56 4.64 -4.20 0.48
C SER A 56 4.04 -3.28 -0.57
N LEU A 57 3.37 -3.84 -1.58
CA LEU A 57 2.68 -3.03 -2.59
C LEU A 57 1.54 -2.22 -1.97
N ALA A 58 0.74 -2.84 -1.12
CA ALA A 58 -0.32 -2.12 -0.42
C ALA A 58 0.25 -0.98 0.42
N ALA A 59 1.37 -1.20 1.10
CA ALA A 59 2.04 -0.18 1.88
C ALA A 59 2.53 0.99 1.01
N TRP A 60 3.17 0.69 -0.12
CA TRP A 60 3.66 1.72 -1.03
C TRP A 60 2.52 2.60 -1.54
N PHE A 61 1.36 2.03 -1.84
CA PHE A 61 0.26 2.77 -2.47
C PHE A 61 -0.76 3.33 -1.49
N HIS A 62 -0.73 2.96 -0.21
CA HIS A 62 -1.84 3.24 0.71
C HIS A 62 -2.18 4.72 0.88
N ASP A 63 -1.23 5.62 0.73
CA ASP A 63 -1.43 7.06 0.87
C ASP A 63 -1.34 7.83 -0.45
N THR A 64 -1.21 7.13 -1.58
CA THR A 64 -1.10 7.82 -2.88
C THR A 64 -2.34 8.64 -3.22
N GLY A 65 -3.50 8.26 -2.69
CA GLY A 65 -4.76 8.96 -2.92
C GLY A 65 -4.79 10.37 -2.36
N TYR A 66 -3.87 10.74 -1.47
CA TYR A 66 -3.79 12.11 -0.95
C TYR A 66 -3.49 13.16 -2.03
N ILE A 67 -3.02 12.75 -3.20
CA ILE A 67 -2.88 13.69 -4.33
C ILE A 67 -4.22 14.28 -4.75
N ASN A 68 -5.33 13.65 -4.38
CA ASN A 68 -6.69 14.11 -4.66
C ASN A 68 -7.37 14.69 -3.40
N GLY A 69 -6.61 14.95 -2.33
CA GLY A 69 -7.13 15.48 -1.09
C GLY A 69 -7.38 14.42 -0.04
N CYS A 70 -7.93 14.83 1.11
CA CYS A 70 -8.12 13.93 2.25
C CYS A 70 -9.37 13.05 2.15
N THR A 71 -10.34 13.45 1.33
CA THR A 71 -11.61 12.74 1.22
C THR A 71 -11.46 11.52 0.32
N ASN A 72 -11.88 10.35 0.82
CA ASN A 72 -11.83 9.10 0.06
C ASN A 72 -10.43 8.74 -0.45
N HIS A 73 -9.38 9.11 0.29
CA HIS A 73 -8.01 8.83 -0.17
C HIS A 73 -7.75 7.34 -0.35
N GLU A 74 -8.42 6.47 0.41
CA GLU A 74 -8.30 5.01 0.29
C GLU A 74 -8.83 4.48 -1.04
N GLU A 75 -9.95 5.03 -1.48
CA GLU A 75 -10.52 4.69 -2.79
C GLU A 75 -9.57 5.09 -3.91
N TYR A 76 -9.08 6.32 -3.85
CA TYR A 76 -8.13 6.82 -4.84
C TYR A 76 -6.82 6.03 -4.80
N SER A 77 -6.33 5.69 -3.61
CA SER A 77 -5.13 4.88 -3.45
C SER A 77 -5.30 3.50 -4.08
N SER A 78 -6.46 2.88 -3.85
CA SER A 78 -6.79 1.57 -4.45
C SER A 78 -6.85 1.65 -5.97
N ASP A 79 -7.44 2.71 -6.50
CA ASP A 79 -7.55 2.91 -7.95
C ASP A 79 -6.17 3.13 -8.58
N ILE A 80 -5.33 3.92 -7.94
CA ILE A 80 -3.96 4.17 -8.42
C ILE A 80 -3.15 2.87 -8.44
N ALA A 81 -3.23 2.10 -7.37
CA ALA A 81 -2.55 0.81 -7.29
C ALA A 81 -3.06 -0.16 -8.36
N ALA A 82 -4.37 -0.24 -8.54
CA ALA A 82 -4.98 -1.11 -9.52
C ALA A 82 -4.51 -0.76 -10.95
N ASP A 83 -4.48 0.51 -11.28
CA ASP A 83 -4.04 0.98 -12.58
C ASP A 83 -2.56 0.63 -12.84
N PHE A 84 -1.70 0.88 -11.85
CA PHE A 84 -0.29 0.54 -11.93
C PHE A 84 -0.09 -0.97 -12.14
N LEU A 85 -0.78 -1.79 -11.36
CA LEU A 85 -0.64 -3.25 -11.44
C LEU A 85 -1.18 -3.80 -12.76
N ARG A 86 -2.27 -3.22 -13.26
CA ARG A 86 -2.84 -3.60 -14.55
C ARG A 86 -1.88 -3.31 -15.70
N LYS A 87 -1.20 -2.16 -15.65
CA LYS A 87 -0.17 -1.79 -16.61
C LYS A 87 1.06 -2.68 -16.53
N ASN A 88 1.29 -3.30 -15.40
CA ASN A 88 2.37 -4.27 -15.20
C ASN A 88 1.90 -5.72 -15.36
N GLU A 89 0.75 -5.91 -16.02
CA GLU A 89 0.23 -7.21 -16.46
C GLU A 89 -0.10 -8.17 -15.30
N LYS A 90 -0.46 -7.62 -14.14
CA LYS A 90 -0.91 -8.45 -13.03
C LYS A 90 -2.37 -8.85 -13.22
N SER A 91 -2.72 -10.04 -12.73
CA SER A 91 -4.09 -10.56 -12.82
C SER A 91 -5.06 -9.72 -12.00
N GLU A 92 -6.34 -9.75 -12.37
CA GLU A 92 -7.37 -9.07 -11.61
C GLU A 92 -7.48 -9.62 -10.18
N GLU A 93 -7.22 -10.90 -9.99
CA GLU A 93 -7.17 -11.51 -8.66
C GLU A 93 -6.06 -10.91 -7.79
N TYR A 94 -4.86 -10.75 -8.36
CA TYR A 94 -3.73 -10.12 -7.67
C TYR A 94 -4.05 -8.66 -7.32
N ILE A 95 -4.59 -7.92 -8.27
CA ILE A 95 -4.99 -6.52 -8.09
C ILE A 95 -6.01 -6.39 -6.97
N ALA A 96 -7.02 -7.26 -6.94
CA ALA A 96 -8.04 -7.24 -5.90
C ALA A 96 -7.47 -7.44 -4.51
N LYS A 97 -6.44 -8.29 -4.37
CA LYS A 97 -5.77 -8.51 -3.09
C LYS A 97 -5.09 -7.24 -2.59
N VAL A 98 -4.33 -6.57 -3.45
CA VAL A 98 -3.64 -5.33 -3.09
C VAL A 98 -4.64 -4.22 -2.77
N ALA A 99 -5.62 -4.01 -3.64
CA ALA A 99 -6.64 -2.98 -3.45
C ALA A 99 -7.46 -3.20 -2.18
N GLY A 100 -7.82 -4.45 -1.91
CA GLY A 100 -8.56 -4.80 -0.70
C GLY A 100 -7.79 -4.48 0.57
N LEU A 101 -6.47 -4.72 0.58
CA LEU A 101 -5.63 -4.38 1.72
C LEU A 101 -5.55 -2.89 1.96
N ILE A 102 -5.44 -2.10 0.90
CA ILE A 102 -5.42 -0.64 1.02
C ILE A 102 -6.71 -0.15 1.67
N LYS A 103 -7.85 -0.68 1.27
CA LYS A 103 -9.16 -0.30 1.83
C LYS A 103 -9.32 -0.69 3.29
N VAL A 104 -8.71 -1.78 3.72
CA VAL A 104 -8.79 -2.26 5.11
C VAL A 104 -8.10 -1.31 6.09
N THR A 105 -7.16 -0.47 5.64
CA THR A 105 -6.47 0.47 6.53
C THR A 105 -7.40 1.50 7.16
N VAL A 106 -8.60 1.69 6.65
CA VAL A 106 -9.47 2.79 7.04
C VAL A 106 -10.70 2.36 7.79
N LYS A 107 -11.27 1.21 7.46
CA LYS A 107 -12.49 0.73 8.08
C LYS A 107 -12.32 -0.71 8.48
N GLU A 108 -13.00 -1.08 9.54
CA GLU A 108 -13.10 -2.47 9.96
C GLU A 108 -13.97 -3.23 8.96
N ASN A 109 -13.53 -3.29 7.72
CA ASN A 109 -14.18 -4.13 6.75
C ASN A 109 -13.89 -5.58 7.08
N VAL A 110 -14.95 -6.38 7.02
CA VAL A 110 -14.85 -7.79 7.32
C VAL A 110 -13.95 -8.46 6.27
N PRO A 111 -12.93 -9.12 6.71
CA PRO A 111 -12.01 -9.82 5.88
C PRO A 111 -12.56 -11.04 5.20
N GLN A 112 -12.00 -11.36 4.04
CA GLN A 112 -12.46 -12.47 3.24
C GLN A 112 -11.92 -13.80 3.71
N THR A 113 -10.67 -13.86 4.10
CA THR A 113 -10.18 -14.96 4.90
C THR A 113 -9.76 -14.37 6.22
N LEU A 114 -10.29 -14.89 7.29
CA LEU A 114 -10.07 -14.39 8.64
C LEU A 114 -8.58 -14.27 8.97
N TYR A 115 -7.77 -15.18 8.45
CA TYR A 115 -6.34 -15.22 8.69
C TYR A 115 -5.62 -14.05 8.00
N GLU A 116 -5.85 -13.86 6.71
CA GLU A 116 -5.22 -12.78 5.96
C GLU A 116 -5.56 -11.42 6.53
N LYS A 117 -6.79 -11.26 6.98
CA LYS A 117 -7.26 -9.97 7.44
C LYS A 117 -6.79 -9.57 8.79
N ILE A 118 -6.71 -10.53 9.68
CA ILE A 118 -6.15 -10.23 11.00
C ILE A 118 -4.68 -9.88 10.85
N LYS A 119 -3.94 -10.69 10.11
CA LYS A 119 -2.50 -10.47 9.96
C LYS A 119 -2.18 -9.18 9.23
N LEU A 120 -2.85 -8.93 8.12
CA LEU A 120 -2.53 -7.79 7.27
C LEU A 120 -3.19 -6.51 7.76
N GLY A 121 -4.43 -6.58 8.18
CA GLY A 121 -5.14 -5.44 8.74
C GLY A 121 -4.52 -4.94 10.03
N VAL A 122 -4.09 -5.83 10.91
CA VAL A 122 -3.42 -5.47 12.16
C VAL A 122 -2.06 -4.85 11.87
N ILE A 123 -1.28 -5.44 10.96
CA ILE A 123 0.01 -4.89 10.57
C ILE A 123 -0.15 -3.49 10.00
N LEU A 124 -1.03 -3.30 9.04
CA LEU A 124 -1.23 -2.00 8.41
C LEU A 124 -1.79 -0.98 9.39
N ARG A 125 -2.75 -1.35 10.24
CA ARG A 125 -3.28 -0.44 11.27
C ARG A 125 -2.23 -0.03 12.27
N THR A 126 -1.45 -0.98 12.77
CA THR A 126 -0.42 -0.70 13.76
C THR A 126 0.58 0.31 13.20
N LEU A 127 0.87 0.23 11.92
CA LEU A 127 1.86 1.08 11.28
C LEU A 127 1.31 2.42 10.83
N THR A 128 0.03 2.48 10.45
CA THR A 128 -0.57 3.73 9.98
C THR A 128 -0.96 4.67 11.12
N PHE A 129 -1.08 4.18 12.34
CA PHE A 129 -1.43 4.99 13.51
C PHE A 129 -0.22 5.43 14.34
N GLN A 130 0.98 5.14 13.88
CA GLN A 130 2.18 5.68 14.54
C GLN A 130 2.50 7.10 13.99
#